data_dae0d1340945cb408a4d39a66eb278e2
#
_entry.id   dae0d1340945cb408a4d39a66eb278e2
#
_cell.length_a   1.000
_cell.length_b   1.000
_cell.length_c   1.000
_cell.angle_alpha   90.00
_cell.angle_beta   90.00
_cell.angle_gamma   90.00
#
_symmetry.space_group_name_H-M   'P 1'
#
loop_
_entity.id
_entity.type
_entity.pdbx_description
1 polymer ?
#
loop_
_entity_poly.entity_id
_entity_poly.type
_entity_poly.pdbx_seq_one_letter_code
_entity_poly.pdbx_strand_id
1 'polypeptide(L)'
;MSAARILSRCVWPSTLLLSAAAFAAAPTPLQEAATGLPGARSLYMELHQSPELSAHEVQTAAKLAGRLRALGYTVTEQVGGTGIVAILQNGAGPVVMLRTELDALPVEEKTGLAFASKVRVRNDAGEEVAVAHACGHDLHMAALVTTAEVMAHTRGTWHGTLMLVGQPAEETISGASAMLKDGLLTRFARPDVVLALHVGNGLPAGQVGVVSGLYNTNADSLRITIYGKGGHGSAPHTAIDPIVIAARTILALQTIASREVKPGEFVVITVGTVRAGTKNNIIPDEAVLGLTVRTQTT
;
A
#
# COMPACT_ATOMS: atom_id res chain seq x y z
N MET A 1 -33.70 -99.11 15.34
CA MET A 1 -33.55 -98.39 14.07
C MET A 1 -33.79 -96.94 14.28
N SER A 2 -32.73 -96.10 14.42
CA SER A 2 -32.81 -94.69 14.67
C SER A 2 -31.98 -93.93 13.67
N ALA A 3 -32.62 -93.08 12.89
CA ALA A 3 -31.98 -92.25 11.87
C ALA A 3 -31.47 -90.96 12.40
N ALA A 4 -30.18 -90.76 12.39
CA ALA A 4 -29.53 -89.45 12.76
C ALA A 4 -29.61 -88.48 11.65
N ARG A 5 -30.21 -87.33 11.84
CA ARG A 5 -30.19 -86.21 10.92
C ARG A 5 -28.93 -85.33 11.17
N ILE A 6 -28.10 -85.19 10.18
CA ILE A 6 -26.96 -84.26 10.18
C ILE A 6 -27.45 -82.88 9.70
N LEU A 7 -27.37 -81.88 10.56
CA LEU A 7 -27.59 -80.48 10.25
C LEU A 7 -26.26 -79.86 9.85
N SER A 8 -26.07 -79.56 8.56
CA SER A 8 -24.95 -78.79 8.07
C SER A 8 -25.18 -77.27 8.29
N ARG A 9 -24.36 -76.66 9.09
CA ARG A 9 -24.34 -75.20 9.29
C ARG A 9 -23.53 -74.57 8.17
N CYS A 10 -24.20 -73.80 7.28
CA CYS A 10 -23.53 -72.90 6.36
C CYS A 10 -23.04 -71.67 7.12
N VAL A 11 -21.72 -71.53 7.23
CA VAL A 11 -21.08 -70.31 7.74
C VAL A 11 -20.81 -69.40 6.52
N TRP A 12 -21.54 -68.31 6.47
CA TRP A 12 -21.26 -67.26 5.46
C TRP A 12 -20.13 -66.38 5.97
N PRO A 13 -19.08 -66.11 5.17
CA PRO A 13 -18.06 -65.14 5.58
C PRO A 13 -18.63 -63.72 5.41
N SER A 14 -18.83 -63.00 6.52
CA SER A 14 -19.14 -61.60 6.49
C SER A 14 -17.87 -60.83 6.08
N THR A 15 -17.75 -60.46 4.81
CA THR A 15 -16.73 -59.53 4.35
C THR A 15 -17.07 -58.11 4.81
N LEU A 16 -16.38 -57.64 5.86
CA LEU A 16 -16.38 -56.24 6.25
C LEU A 16 -15.64 -55.44 5.17
N LEU A 17 -16.38 -54.72 4.33
CA LEU A 17 -15.83 -53.68 3.46
C LEU A 17 -15.47 -52.47 4.32
N LEU A 18 -14.21 -52.35 4.78
CA LEU A 18 -13.67 -51.11 5.27
C LEU A 18 -13.57 -50.13 4.10
N SER A 19 -14.51 -49.22 3.98
CA SER A 19 -14.36 -48.02 3.12
C SER A 19 -13.29 -47.14 3.75
N ALA A 20 -12.07 -47.21 3.21
CA ALA A 20 -11.04 -46.23 3.48
C ALA A 20 -11.50 -44.88 2.88
N ALA A 21 -12.10 -44.03 3.71
CA ALA A 21 -12.28 -42.63 3.33
C ALA A 21 -10.87 -42.04 3.17
N ALA A 22 -10.46 -41.82 1.93
CA ALA A 22 -9.25 -41.08 1.62
C ALA A 22 -9.48 -39.64 2.16
N PHE A 23 -8.94 -39.31 3.33
CA PHE A 23 -8.84 -37.92 3.76
C PHE A 23 -7.93 -37.21 2.76
N ALA A 24 -8.52 -36.38 1.90
CA ALA A 24 -7.74 -35.48 1.07
C ALA A 24 -6.88 -34.62 2.00
N ALA A 25 -5.57 -34.61 1.77
CA ALA A 25 -4.67 -33.77 2.53
C ALA A 25 -5.12 -32.30 2.40
N ALA A 26 -5.11 -31.54 3.50
CA ALA A 26 -5.43 -30.12 3.46
C ALA A 26 -4.50 -29.41 2.43
N PRO A 27 -5.02 -28.45 1.66
CA PRO A 27 -4.22 -27.75 0.67
C PRO A 27 -3.04 -27.02 1.34
N THR A 28 -1.92 -27.01 0.67
CA THR A 28 -0.77 -26.17 1.09
C THR A 28 -1.09 -24.69 0.85
N PRO A 29 -0.46 -23.74 1.57
CA PRO A 29 -0.65 -22.31 1.31
C PRO A 29 -0.44 -21.91 -0.14
N LEU A 30 0.52 -22.52 -0.85
CA LEU A 30 0.78 -22.25 -2.27
C LEU A 30 -0.35 -22.74 -3.18
N GLN A 31 -0.91 -23.92 -2.90
CA GLN A 31 -2.06 -24.45 -3.64
C GLN A 31 -3.30 -23.57 -3.42
N GLU A 32 -3.53 -23.14 -2.17
CA GLU A 32 -4.63 -22.25 -1.84
C GLU A 32 -4.47 -20.89 -2.53
N ALA A 33 -3.27 -20.31 -2.53
CA ALA A 33 -2.98 -19.08 -3.26
C ALA A 33 -3.26 -19.20 -4.76
N ALA A 34 -2.88 -20.31 -5.38
CA ALA A 34 -3.15 -20.56 -6.79
C ALA A 34 -4.67 -20.66 -7.07
N THR A 35 -5.43 -21.26 -6.18
CA THR A 35 -6.90 -21.33 -6.26
C THR A 35 -7.55 -19.96 -6.12
N GLY A 36 -7.01 -19.07 -5.29
CA GLY A 36 -7.50 -17.70 -5.05
C GLY A 36 -7.21 -16.70 -6.20
N LEU A 37 -6.30 -17.01 -7.15
CA LEU A 37 -5.90 -16.08 -8.21
C LEU A 37 -7.05 -15.45 -9.02
N PRO A 38 -8.10 -16.18 -9.45
CA PRO A 38 -9.22 -15.57 -10.15
C PRO A 38 -9.95 -14.52 -9.32
N GLY A 39 -10.13 -14.79 -8.00
CA GLY A 39 -10.72 -13.85 -7.03
C GLY A 39 -9.85 -12.62 -6.82
N ALA A 40 -8.53 -12.82 -6.67
CA ALA A 40 -7.55 -11.74 -6.56
C ALA A 40 -7.59 -10.81 -7.79
N ARG A 41 -7.62 -11.39 -9.00
CA ARG A 41 -7.71 -10.62 -10.25
C ARG A 41 -9.03 -9.83 -10.34
N SER A 42 -10.14 -10.44 -9.93
CA SER A 42 -11.44 -9.76 -9.93
C SER A 42 -11.44 -8.57 -8.98
N LEU A 43 -10.91 -8.75 -7.76
CA LEU A 43 -10.78 -7.67 -6.78
C LEU A 43 -9.86 -6.55 -7.28
N TYR A 44 -8.70 -6.90 -7.84
CA TYR A 44 -7.78 -5.94 -8.46
C TYR A 44 -8.50 -5.06 -9.50
N MET A 45 -9.21 -5.68 -10.46
CA MET A 45 -9.92 -4.94 -11.51
C MET A 45 -11.05 -4.06 -10.94
N GLU A 46 -11.74 -4.52 -9.90
CA GLU A 46 -12.79 -3.77 -9.21
C GLU A 46 -12.24 -2.52 -8.50
N LEU A 47 -11.12 -2.66 -7.79
CA LEU A 47 -10.44 -1.55 -7.13
C LEU A 47 -9.86 -0.56 -8.15
N HIS A 48 -9.24 -1.07 -9.20
CA HIS A 48 -8.67 -0.27 -10.29
C HIS A 48 -9.70 0.64 -10.96
N GLN A 49 -10.93 0.15 -11.14
CA GLN A 49 -12.03 0.92 -11.73
C GLN A 49 -12.65 1.95 -10.79
N SER A 50 -12.43 1.84 -9.49
CA SER A 50 -13.10 2.64 -8.46
C SER A 50 -12.10 3.22 -7.46
N PRO A 51 -11.03 3.91 -7.92
CA PRO A 51 -10.01 4.48 -7.04
C PRO A 51 -10.55 5.66 -6.25
N GLU A 52 -10.04 5.84 -5.03
CA GLU A 52 -10.35 6.97 -4.16
C GLU A 52 -9.06 7.71 -3.78
N LEU A 53 -9.13 9.03 -3.64
CA LEU A 53 -7.99 9.86 -3.24
C LEU A 53 -7.60 9.63 -1.78
N SER A 54 -6.38 10.01 -1.42
CA SER A 54 -5.88 10.03 -0.04
C SER A 54 -6.86 10.72 0.91
N ALA A 55 -7.10 10.09 2.06
CA ALA A 55 -8.06 10.48 3.11
C ALA A 55 -9.55 10.40 2.70
N HIS A 56 -9.87 9.93 1.50
CA HIS A 56 -11.24 9.75 0.99
C HIS A 56 -11.56 8.27 0.68
N GLU A 57 -10.77 7.31 1.11
CA GLU A 57 -10.82 5.87 0.78
C GLU A 57 -11.97 5.12 1.48
N VAL A 58 -13.15 5.75 1.57
CA VAL A 58 -14.30 5.25 2.35
C VAL A 58 -14.86 3.94 1.77
N GLN A 59 -15.08 3.88 0.47
CA GLN A 59 -15.64 2.71 -0.20
C GLN A 59 -14.60 1.59 -0.30
N THR A 60 -13.35 1.95 -0.55
CA THR A 60 -12.21 1.03 -0.59
C THR A 60 -12.04 0.34 0.76
N ALA A 61 -11.98 1.10 1.86
CA ALA A 61 -11.87 0.58 3.22
C ALA A 61 -13.05 -0.34 3.57
N ALA A 62 -14.30 0.09 3.30
CA ALA A 62 -15.51 -0.70 3.58
C ALA A 62 -15.52 -2.03 2.79
N LYS A 63 -15.09 -2.00 1.52
CA LYS A 63 -14.99 -3.19 0.66
C LYS A 63 -13.99 -4.21 1.22
N LEU A 64 -12.80 -3.78 1.58
CA LEU A 64 -11.79 -4.65 2.19
C LEU A 64 -12.27 -5.17 3.55
N ALA A 65 -12.83 -4.31 4.39
CA ALA A 65 -13.37 -4.68 5.70
C ALA A 65 -14.45 -5.77 5.57
N GLY A 66 -15.36 -5.65 4.62
CA GLY A 66 -16.39 -6.65 4.33
C GLY A 66 -15.81 -8.01 3.95
N ARG A 67 -14.82 -8.02 3.05
CA ARG A 67 -14.13 -9.27 2.62
C ARG A 67 -13.39 -9.93 3.76
N LEU A 68 -12.66 -9.16 4.57
CA LEU A 68 -11.90 -9.67 5.71
C LEU A 68 -12.83 -10.22 6.81
N ARG A 69 -13.98 -9.58 7.08
CA ARG A 69 -14.99 -10.13 8.00
C ARG A 69 -15.55 -11.45 7.51
N ALA A 70 -15.83 -11.59 6.22
CA ALA A 70 -16.32 -12.84 5.63
C ALA A 70 -15.33 -14.00 5.79
N LEU A 71 -14.02 -13.71 5.90
CA LEU A 71 -12.95 -14.67 6.16
C LEU A 71 -12.73 -14.95 7.67
N GLY A 72 -13.54 -14.35 8.54
CA GLY A 72 -13.48 -14.57 10.00
C GLY A 72 -12.48 -13.68 10.74
N TYR A 73 -12.00 -12.60 10.14
CA TYR A 73 -11.19 -11.58 10.82
C TYR A 73 -12.07 -10.66 11.68
N THR A 74 -11.57 -10.28 12.84
CA THR A 74 -12.13 -9.16 13.61
C THR A 74 -11.61 -7.85 13.02
N VAL A 75 -12.51 -7.04 12.44
CA VAL A 75 -12.14 -5.83 11.71
C VAL A 75 -12.58 -4.58 12.46
N THR A 76 -11.63 -3.68 12.71
CA THR A 76 -11.85 -2.31 13.19
C THR A 76 -11.62 -1.35 12.03
N GLU A 77 -12.62 -0.54 11.74
CA GLU A 77 -12.57 0.52 10.73
C GLU A 77 -12.29 1.88 11.38
N GLN A 78 -12.02 2.88 10.56
CA GLN A 78 -11.78 4.27 10.96
C GLN A 78 -10.57 4.43 11.90
N VAL A 79 -9.53 3.65 11.69
CA VAL A 79 -8.27 3.79 12.43
C VAL A 79 -7.38 4.81 11.72
N GLY A 80 -7.22 5.98 12.32
CA GLY A 80 -6.47 7.10 11.72
C GLY A 80 -7.15 7.71 10.49
N GLY A 81 -8.48 7.78 10.48
CA GLY A 81 -9.29 8.23 9.35
C GLY A 81 -10.00 7.05 8.67
N THR A 82 -9.77 6.81 7.39
CA THR A 82 -10.38 5.71 6.63
C THR A 82 -9.66 4.36 6.79
N GLY A 83 -8.59 4.30 7.60
CA GLY A 83 -7.79 3.08 7.78
C GLY A 83 -8.53 1.93 8.45
N ILE A 84 -8.09 0.72 8.19
CA ILE A 84 -8.64 -0.52 8.76
C ILE A 84 -7.55 -1.37 9.43
N VAL A 85 -7.93 -2.06 10.50
CA VAL A 85 -7.11 -3.10 11.15
C VAL A 85 -7.95 -4.37 11.26
N ALA A 86 -7.45 -5.48 10.72
CA ALA A 86 -8.12 -6.77 10.77
C ALA A 86 -7.21 -7.80 11.45
N ILE A 87 -7.76 -8.55 12.41
CA ILE A 87 -7.01 -9.49 13.25
C ILE A 87 -7.59 -10.89 13.12
N LEU A 88 -6.70 -11.85 12.86
CA LEU A 88 -6.99 -13.28 12.90
C LEU A 88 -6.07 -13.95 13.92
N GLN A 89 -6.65 -14.46 14.99
CA GLN A 89 -5.93 -15.24 16.01
C GLN A 89 -5.98 -16.73 15.66
N ASN A 90 -4.84 -17.41 15.80
CA ASN A 90 -4.70 -18.84 15.57
C ASN A 90 -3.73 -19.46 16.58
N GLY A 91 -4.12 -19.47 17.86
CA GLY A 91 -3.31 -19.99 18.97
C GLY A 91 -2.22 -19.04 19.43
N ALA A 92 -1.37 -19.52 20.35
CA ALA A 92 -0.23 -18.77 20.86
C ALA A 92 0.89 -18.71 19.83
N GLY A 93 1.56 -17.56 19.71
CA GLY A 93 2.67 -17.38 18.77
C GLY A 93 2.92 -15.90 18.48
N PRO A 94 3.78 -15.60 17.50
CA PRO A 94 4.14 -14.24 17.15
C PRO A 94 2.95 -13.47 16.56
N VAL A 95 3.02 -12.14 16.69
CA VAL A 95 2.14 -11.21 16.01
C VAL A 95 2.83 -10.74 14.71
N VAL A 96 2.30 -11.11 13.56
CA VAL A 96 2.82 -10.69 12.26
C VAL A 96 1.85 -9.69 11.66
N MET A 97 2.34 -8.51 11.32
CA MET A 97 1.57 -7.47 10.64
C MET A 97 1.90 -7.45 9.15
N LEU A 98 0.88 -7.47 8.31
CA LEU A 98 0.99 -7.23 6.88
C LEU A 98 0.25 -5.93 6.54
N ARG A 99 0.93 -5.01 5.88
CA ARG A 99 0.40 -3.67 5.55
C ARG A 99 0.20 -3.51 4.05
N THR A 100 -0.90 -2.87 3.67
CA THR A 100 -1.18 -2.32 2.34
C THR A 100 -1.60 -0.86 2.45
N GLU A 101 -1.59 -0.16 1.33
CA GLU A 101 -2.13 1.18 1.15
C GLU A 101 -3.54 1.10 0.57
N LEU A 102 -4.36 2.18 0.75
CA LEU A 102 -5.75 2.20 0.27
C LEU A 102 -5.99 3.23 -0.84
N ASP A 103 -5.16 4.28 -0.90
CA ASP A 103 -5.39 5.48 -1.69
C ASP A 103 -4.86 5.38 -3.13
N ALA A 104 -5.36 6.28 -3.96
CA ALA A 104 -4.97 6.48 -5.35
C ALA A 104 -4.54 7.94 -5.60
N LEU A 105 -3.98 8.18 -6.77
CA LEU A 105 -3.40 9.45 -7.18
C LEU A 105 -4.35 10.29 -8.04
N PRO A 106 -4.25 11.64 -7.97
CA PRO A 106 -4.98 12.55 -8.85
C PRO A 106 -4.35 12.59 -10.26
N VAL A 107 -4.40 11.46 -10.97
CA VAL A 107 -3.76 11.25 -12.28
C VAL A 107 -4.76 10.68 -13.26
N GLU A 108 -4.75 11.17 -14.50
CA GLU A 108 -5.55 10.60 -15.59
C GLU A 108 -4.89 9.31 -16.11
N GLU A 109 -5.65 8.22 -16.09
CA GLU A 109 -5.17 6.95 -16.60
C GLU A 109 -5.16 6.92 -18.14
N LYS A 110 -4.03 6.50 -18.73
CA LYS A 110 -3.82 6.40 -20.18
C LYS A 110 -3.34 5.02 -20.63
N THR A 111 -3.67 3.98 -19.85
CA THR A 111 -3.24 2.60 -20.13
C THR A 111 -3.97 1.98 -21.33
N GLY A 112 -5.18 2.43 -21.64
CA GLY A 112 -6.04 1.81 -22.65
C GLY A 112 -6.66 0.47 -22.23
N LEU A 113 -6.56 0.09 -20.97
CA LEU A 113 -7.17 -1.13 -20.44
C LEU A 113 -8.70 -1.06 -20.49
N ALA A 114 -9.36 -2.18 -20.73
CA ALA A 114 -10.82 -2.25 -20.75
C ALA A 114 -11.46 -1.91 -19.37
N PHE A 115 -10.70 -2.07 -18.29
CA PHE A 115 -11.07 -1.74 -16.92
C PHE A 115 -10.34 -0.50 -16.37
N ALA A 116 -9.78 0.36 -17.24
CA ALA A 116 -9.16 1.62 -16.84
C ALA A 116 -10.12 2.50 -16.05
N SER A 117 -9.59 3.22 -15.06
CA SER A 117 -10.35 4.19 -14.28
C SER A 117 -10.88 5.32 -15.15
N LYS A 118 -12.13 5.67 -14.91
CA LYS A 118 -12.80 6.87 -15.49
C LYS A 118 -13.29 7.80 -14.39
N VAL A 119 -12.83 7.56 -13.18
CA VAL A 119 -13.25 8.33 -11.99
C VAL A 119 -12.73 9.75 -12.09
N ARG A 120 -13.60 10.71 -11.84
CA ARG A 120 -13.27 12.13 -11.66
C ARG A 120 -13.94 12.62 -10.40
N VAL A 121 -13.22 13.34 -9.57
CA VAL A 121 -13.72 13.87 -8.30
C VAL A 121 -13.23 15.31 -8.12
N ARG A 122 -13.82 16.03 -7.18
CA ARG A 122 -13.26 17.28 -6.67
C ARG A 122 -12.30 16.98 -5.54
N ASN A 123 -11.05 17.48 -5.68
CA ASN A 123 -10.05 17.40 -4.61
C ASN A 123 -10.34 18.45 -3.51
N ASP A 124 -9.57 18.44 -2.44
CA ASP A 124 -9.71 19.37 -1.31
C ASP A 124 -9.50 20.86 -1.69
N ALA A 125 -8.83 21.11 -2.81
CA ALA A 125 -8.70 22.45 -3.38
C ALA A 125 -9.91 22.88 -4.22
N GLY A 126 -10.93 22.01 -4.39
CA GLY A 126 -12.12 22.23 -5.19
C GLY A 126 -11.91 22.04 -6.70
N GLU A 127 -10.76 21.53 -7.13
CA GLU A 127 -10.43 21.26 -8.52
C GLU A 127 -10.97 19.89 -8.95
N GLU A 128 -11.51 19.79 -10.16
CA GLU A 128 -11.89 18.51 -10.75
C GLU A 128 -10.65 17.77 -11.26
N VAL A 129 -10.37 16.59 -10.71
CA VAL A 129 -9.23 15.75 -11.06
C VAL A 129 -9.68 14.35 -11.46
N ALA A 130 -8.97 13.73 -12.38
CA ALA A 130 -9.09 12.30 -12.63
C ALA A 130 -8.36 11.53 -11.52
N VAL A 131 -8.78 10.29 -11.25
CA VAL A 131 -8.17 9.46 -10.20
C VAL A 131 -7.80 8.10 -10.78
N ALA A 132 -6.58 7.62 -10.47
CA ALA A 132 -6.12 6.30 -10.89
C ALA A 132 -5.13 5.72 -9.89
N HIS A 133 -5.11 4.37 -9.76
CA HIS A 133 -4.10 3.63 -9.02
C HIS A 133 -2.78 3.55 -9.79
N ALA A 134 -2.12 4.70 -9.99
CA ALA A 134 -0.85 4.76 -10.72
C ALA A 134 0.36 4.25 -9.90
N CYS A 135 0.19 4.07 -8.59
CA CYS A 135 1.19 3.48 -7.68
C CYS A 135 0.97 1.97 -7.43
N GLY A 136 -0.14 1.39 -7.90
CA GLY A 136 -0.43 -0.05 -7.81
C GLY A 136 -0.97 -0.52 -6.46
N HIS A 137 -1.53 0.38 -5.65
CA HIS A 137 -2.11 0.03 -4.33
C HIS A 137 -3.31 -0.94 -4.46
N ASP A 138 -4.04 -0.90 -5.56
CA ASP A 138 -5.09 -1.87 -5.92
C ASP A 138 -4.55 -3.31 -6.00
N LEU A 139 -3.36 -3.51 -6.59
CA LEU A 139 -2.69 -4.80 -6.63
C LEU A 139 -2.22 -5.23 -5.22
N HIS A 140 -1.69 -4.29 -4.43
CA HIS A 140 -1.29 -4.56 -3.04
C HIS A 140 -2.48 -4.99 -2.19
N MET A 141 -3.62 -4.31 -2.30
CA MET A 141 -4.86 -4.67 -1.62
C MET A 141 -5.37 -6.05 -2.03
N ALA A 142 -5.37 -6.36 -3.33
CA ALA A 142 -5.76 -7.68 -3.83
C ALA A 142 -4.85 -8.78 -3.29
N ALA A 143 -3.53 -8.54 -3.23
CA ALA A 143 -2.56 -9.47 -2.65
C ALA A 143 -2.78 -9.67 -1.15
N LEU A 144 -3.05 -8.60 -0.39
CA LEU A 144 -3.35 -8.68 1.04
C LEU A 144 -4.61 -9.50 1.31
N VAL A 145 -5.71 -9.26 0.57
CA VAL A 145 -6.96 -10.01 0.75
C VAL A 145 -6.79 -11.48 0.37
N THR A 146 -6.04 -11.78 -0.70
CA THR A 146 -5.73 -13.17 -1.08
C THR A 146 -4.86 -13.86 -0.02
N THR A 147 -3.89 -13.14 0.55
CA THR A 147 -3.10 -13.65 1.69
C THR A 147 -4.00 -13.93 2.89
N ALA A 148 -4.95 -13.05 3.18
CA ALA A 148 -5.93 -13.24 4.24
C ALA A 148 -6.77 -14.52 4.04
N GLU A 149 -7.21 -14.78 2.82
CA GLU A 149 -7.95 -15.99 2.43
C GLU A 149 -7.11 -17.25 2.64
N VAL A 150 -5.89 -17.27 2.11
CA VAL A 150 -4.94 -18.38 2.29
C VAL A 150 -4.72 -18.68 3.77
N MET A 151 -4.44 -17.67 4.59
CA MET A 151 -4.17 -17.83 6.02
C MET A 151 -5.41 -18.29 6.79
N ALA A 152 -6.60 -17.85 6.40
CA ALA A 152 -7.86 -18.30 7.01
C ALA A 152 -8.16 -19.76 6.68
N HIS A 153 -7.88 -20.23 5.47
CA HIS A 153 -8.14 -21.60 5.00
C HIS A 153 -7.07 -22.60 5.43
N THR A 154 -5.85 -22.15 5.67
CA THR A 154 -4.71 -23.02 6.03
C THR A 154 -4.30 -22.91 7.51
N ARG A 155 -5.23 -22.64 8.42
CA ARG A 155 -4.98 -22.47 9.87
C ARG A 155 -4.20 -23.62 10.50
N GLY A 156 -4.29 -24.83 9.97
CA GLY A 156 -3.53 -25.99 10.46
C GLY A 156 -2.02 -25.92 10.17
N THR A 157 -1.56 -24.95 9.37
CA THR A 157 -0.15 -24.83 8.96
C THR A 157 0.63 -23.73 9.71
N TRP A 158 -0.04 -22.93 10.54
CA TRP A 158 0.57 -21.82 11.24
C TRP A 158 -0.07 -21.59 12.62
N HIS A 159 0.57 -20.79 13.47
CA HIS A 159 0.05 -20.35 14.76
C HIS A 159 0.52 -18.92 15.06
N GLY A 160 -0.19 -18.23 15.98
CA GLY A 160 0.05 -16.85 16.33
C GLY A 160 -1.10 -15.94 15.92
N THR A 161 -0.78 -14.67 15.70
CA THR A 161 -1.75 -13.64 15.30
C THR A 161 -1.33 -12.98 13.99
N LEU A 162 -2.22 -12.97 13.00
CA LEU A 162 -2.07 -12.18 11.79
C LEU A 162 -2.85 -10.88 11.95
N MET A 163 -2.16 -9.76 11.82
CA MET A 163 -2.71 -8.41 11.80
C MET A 163 -2.58 -7.85 10.39
N LEU A 164 -3.69 -7.53 9.76
CA LEU A 164 -3.73 -6.90 8.44
C LEU A 164 -4.08 -5.43 8.62
N VAL A 165 -3.31 -4.56 7.98
CA VAL A 165 -3.47 -3.10 8.06
C VAL A 165 -3.70 -2.55 6.67
N GLY A 166 -4.85 -1.91 6.46
CA GLY A 166 -5.11 -1.03 5.32
C GLY A 166 -4.83 0.40 5.74
N GLN A 167 -3.69 0.94 5.31
CA GLN A 167 -3.27 2.28 5.64
C GLN A 167 -3.87 3.29 4.66
N PRO A 168 -4.55 4.35 5.14
CA PRO A 168 -5.04 5.43 4.29
C PRO A 168 -3.90 6.40 3.94
N ALA A 169 -4.15 7.31 2.99
CA ALA A 169 -3.39 8.53 2.76
C ALA A 169 -1.85 8.34 2.73
N GLU A 170 -1.39 7.32 1.99
CA GLU A 170 0.03 7.05 1.83
C GLU A 170 0.69 8.10 0.94
N GLU A 171 0.02 8.46 -0.16
CA GLU A 171 0.51 9.41 -1.18
C GLU A 171 0.65 10.86 -0.65
N THR A 172 -0.01 11.16 0.47
CA THR A 172 0.16 12.42 1.20
C THR A 172 1.08 12.29 2.42
N ILE A 173 1.70 11.11 2.65
CA ILE A 173 2.64 10.81 3.74
C ILE A 173 2.02 11.11 5.12
N SER A 174 0.71 10.97 5.27
CA SER A 174 -0.02 11.37 6.49
C SER A 174 -0.70 10.20 7.21
N GLY A 175 -1.13 9.17 6.47
CA GLY A 175 -1.98 8.12 7.01
C GLY A 175 -1.32 7.23 8.07
N ALA A 176 -0.05 6.85 7.89
CA ALA A 176 0.67 6.07 8.90
C ALA A 176 0.76 6.83 10.22
N SER A 177 1.10 8.13 10.17
CA SER A 177 1.14 8.99 11.36
C SER A 177 -0.24 9.13 12.01
N ALA A 178 -1.31 9.24 11.23
CA ALA A 178 -2.67 9.30 11.73
C ALA A 178 -3.07 8.00 12.44
N MET A 179 -2.78 6.83 11.85
CA MET A 179 -3.03 5.53 12.48
C MET A 179 -2.23 5.33 13.77
N LEU A 180 -0.96 5.74 13.81
CA LEU A 180 -0.13 5.67 15.02
C LEU A 180 -0.69 6.57 16.13
N LYS A 181 -1.11 7.80 15.81
CA LYS A 181 -1.75 8.74 16.76
C LYS A 181 -3.08 8.21 17.27
N ASP A 182 -3.85 7.52 16.43
CA ASP A 182 -5.10 6.85 16.84
C ASP A 182 -4.87 5.54 17.60
N GLY A 183 -3.63 5.18 17.85
CA GLY A 183 -3.28 4.07 18.73
C GLY A 183 -3.08 2.72 18.03
N LEU A 184 -2.64 2.69 16.77
CA LEU A 184 -2.37 1.43 16.05
C LEU A 184 -1.50 0.45 16.87
N LEU A 185 -0.52 0.95 17.62
CA LEU A 185 0.39 0.11 18.43
C LEU A 185 0.05 0.11 19.93
N THR A 186 -1.08 0.68 20.34
CA THR A 186 -1.53 0.72 21.74
C THR A 186 -2.94 0.15 21.95
N ARG A 187 -3.82 0.25 20.94
CA ARG A 187 -5.16 -0.37 20.93
C ARG A 187 -5.10 -1.82 20.46
N PHE A 188 -4.11 -2.15 19.65
CA PHE A 188 -3.90 -3.48 19.08
C PHE A 188 -2.59 -4.06 19.57
N ALA A 189 -2.42 -5.38 19.42
CA ALA A 189 -1.19 -6.05 19.80
C ALA A 189 0.00 -5.50 18.99
N ARG A 190 1.11 -5.21 19.68
CA ARG A 190 2.32 -4.76 19.02
C ARG A 190 2.90 -5.91 18.17
N PRO A 191 3.17 -5.71 16.87
CA PRO A 191 3.71 -6.75 16.03
C PRO A 191 5.17 -7.07 16.35
N ASP A 192 5.54 -8.35 16.29
CA ASP A 192 6.92 -8.82 16.34
C ASP A 192 7.61 -8.65 14.98
N VAL A 193 6.84 -8.78 13.89
CA VAL A 193 7.30 -8.63 12.51
C VAL A 193 6.30 -7.82 11.72
N VAL A 194 6.80 -6.91 10.90
CA VAL A 194 6.00 -6.09 9.97
C VAL A 194 6.47 -6.36 8.55
N LEU A 195 5.51 -6.69 7.68
CA LEU A 195 5.75 -6.93 6.26
C LEU A 195 4.91 -5.96 5.43
N ALA A 196 5.50 -5.44 4.37
CA ALA A 196 4.82 -4.74 3.30
C ALA A 196 5.47 -5.12 1.97
N LEU A 197 4.70 -5.09 0.90
CA LEU A 197 5.21 -5.26 -0.45
C LEU A 197 4.85 -4.04 -1.29
N HIS A 198 5.65 -3.76 -2.30
CA HIS A 198 5.33 -2.73 -3.27
C HIS A 198 5.67 -3.21 -4.68
N VAL A 199 4.77 -2.99 -5.64
CA VAL A 199 5.05 -3.26 -7.04
C VAL A 199 6.12 -2.30 -7.55
N GLY A 200 6.96 -2.75 -8.48
CA GLY A 200 8.01 -1.94 -9.05
C GLY A 200 8.30 -2.35 -10.49
N ASN A 201 8.70 -1.39 -11.30
CA ASN A 201 9.07 -1.59 -12.69
C ASN A 201 10.55 -1.98 -12.90
N GLY A 202 11.32 -2.05 -11.81
CA GLY A 202 12.74 -2.40 -11.86
C GLY A 202 13.03 -3.91 -11.91
N LEU A 203 12.01 -4.76 -11.71
CA LEU A 203 12.12 -6.21 -11.74
C LEU A 203 11.16 -6.82 -12.76
N PRO A 204 11.54 -7.89 -13.46
CA PRO A 204 10.62 -8.66 -14.28
C PRO A 204 9.43 -9.21 -13.47
N ALA A 205 8.26 -9.34 -14.11
CA ALA A 205 7.09 -9.94 -13.49
C ALA A 205 7.40 -11.36 -12.97
N GLY A 206 6.91 -11.68 -11.78
CA GLY A 206 7.16 -12.95 -11.10
C GLY A 206 8.42 -12.97 -10.25
N GLN A 207 9.20 -11.89 -10.22
CA GLN A 207 10.34 -11.75 -9.31
C GLN A 207 9.97 -10.89 -8.10
N VAL A 208 10.54 -11.24 -6.94
CA VAL A 208 10.45 -10.48 -5.69
C VAL A 208 11.86 -10.07 -5.28
N GLY A 209 12.07 -8.76 -5.09
CA GLY A 209 13.31 -8.21 -4.57
C GLY A 209 13.23 -7.99 -3.06
N VAL A 210 14.28 -8.40 -2.36
CA VAL A 210 14.44 -8.14 -0.92
C VAL A 210 15.85 -7.59 -0.70
N VAL A 211 15.94 -6.50 0.06
CA VAL A 211 17.21 -5.88 0.42
C VAL A 211 17.41 -5.97 1.92
N SER A 212 18.57 -6.45 2.35
CA SER A 212 18.97 -6.42 3.76
C SER A 212 19.46 -5.03 4.14
N GLY A 213 18.99 -4.50 5.25
CA GLY A 213 19.32 -3.16 5.74
C GLY A 213 18.32 -2.09 5.31
N LEU A 214 18.78 -0.85 5.16
CA LEU A 214 17.94 0.28 4.77
C LEU A 214 17.50 0.15 3.30
N TYR A 215 16.21 0.11 3.07
CA TYR A 215 15.60 0.08 1.74
C TYR A 215 14.94 1.41 1.39
N ASN A 216 14.17 1.98 2.33
CA ASN A 216 13.48 3.24 2.14
C ASN A 216 14.33 4.42 2.63
N THR A 217 14.04 5.58 2.08
CA THR A 217 14.60 6.87 2.49
C THR A 217 13.55 7.69 3.21
N ASN A 218 13.97 8.62 4.06
CA ASN A 218 13.09 9.70 4.51
C ASN A 218 12.64 10.52 3.31
N ALA A 219 11.46 11.13 3.42
CA ALA A 219 10.87 11.99 2.40
C ALA A 219 10.36 13.25 3.06
N ASP A 220 10.98 14.38 2.71
CA ASP A 220 10.57 15.68 3.19
C ASP A 220 10.12 16.55 2.02
N SER A 221 8.99 17.26 2.21
CA SER A 221 8.51 18.29 1.29
C SER A 221 8.81 19.66 1.89
N LEU A 222 9.54 20.48 1.16
CA LEU A 222 9.93 21.80 1.59
C LEU A 222 9.39 22.86 0.65
N ARG A 223 9.06 24.02 1.23
CA ARG A 223 8.75 25.24 0.49
C ARG A 223 9.73 26.34 0.90
N ILE A 224 10.41 26.93 -0.09
CA ILE A 224 11.28 28.09 0.11
C ILE A 224 10.61 29.29 -0.55
N THR A 225 10.27 30.28 0.21
CA THR A 225 9.80 31.57 -0.31
C THR A 225 10.95 32.58 -0.26
N ILE A 226 11.29 33.16 -1.39
CA ILE A 226 12.34 34.14 -1.56
C ILE A 226 11.66 35.49 -1.75
N TYR A 227 11.84 36.35 -0.79
CA TYR A 227 11.31 37.71 -0.85
C TYR A 227 12.28 38.66 -1.54
N GLY A 228 11.77 39.42 -2.46
CA GLY A 228 12.49 40.45 -3.19
C GLY A 228 11.88 41.85 -3.02
N LYS A 229 12.13 42.68 -3.99
CA LYS A 229 11.50 43.98 -4.16
C LYS A 229 11.17 44.13 -5.64
N GLY A 230 9.88 44.17 -5.96
CA GLY A 230 9.39 44.31 -7.33
C GLY A 230 9.83 45.61 -8.02
N GLY A 231 9.81 45.57 -9.35
CA GLY A 231 10.19 46.72 -10.15
C GLY A 231 9.97 46.55 -11.65
N HIS A 232 10.28 47.59 -12.39
CA HIS A 232 10.20 47.53 -13.85
C HIS A 232 11.40 46.76 -14.43
N GLY A 233 11.18 45.79 -15.32
CA GLY A 233 12.22 44.92 -15.87
C GLY A 233 13.37 45.60 -16.57
N SER A 234 13.17 46.86 -17.05
CA SER A 234 14.24 47.68 -17.64
C SER A 234 15.06 48.51 -16.62
N ALA A 235 14.65 48.50 -15.35
CA ALA A 235 15.31 49.22 -14.25
C ALA A 235 15.66 48.31 -13.07
N PRO A 236 16.36 47.17 -13.26
CA PRO A 236 16.60 46.15 -12.23
C PRO A 236 17.45 46.69 -11.06
N HIS A 237 18.22 47.77 -11.26
CA HIS A 237 19.03 48.42 -10.23
C HIS A 237 18.19 49.09 -9.12
N THR A 238 16.88 49.26 -9.30
CA THR A 238 15.94 49.80 -8.30
C THR A 238 15.18 48.73 -7.56
N ALA A 239 15.36 47.48 -7.98
CA ALA A 239 14.64 46.30 -7.48
C ALA A 239 15.60 45.32 -6.77
N ILE A 240 15.02 44.29 -6.14
CA ILE A 240 15.72 43.08 -5.66
C ILE A 240 15.03 41.91 -6.35
N ASP A 241 15.67 41.34 -7.37
CA ASP A 241 15.05 40.35 -8.19
C ASP A 241 15.04 38.95 -7.53
N PRO A 242 13.88 38.44 -7.05
CA PRO A 242 13.78 37.15 -6.41
C PRO A 242 13.94 35.97 -7.38
N ILE A 243 13.75 36.19 -8.69
CA ILE A 243 13.95 35.13 -9.71
C ILE A 243 15.44 34.82 -9.85
N VAL A 244 16.29 35.86 -9.88
CA VAL A 244 17.75 35.67 -9.94
C VAL A 244 18.26 35.00 -8.66
N ILE A 245 17.71 35.38 -7.49
CA ILE A 245 18.04 34.73 -6.22
C ILE A 245 17.59 33.27 -6.24
N ALA A 246 16.37 32.97 -6.71
CA ALA A 246 15.86 31.61 -6.83
C ALA A 246 16.75 30.73 -7.71
N ALA A 247 17.19 31.22 -8.86
CA ALA A 247 18.10 30.51 -9.75
C ALA A 247 19.43 30.15 -9.05
N ARG A 248 20.02 31.10 -8.31
CA ARG A 248 21.24 30.85 -7.51
C ARG A 248 20.98 29.85 -6.38
N THR A 249 19.84 29.95 -5.69
CA THR A 249 19.44 29.02 -4.63
C THR A 249 19.30 27.60 -5.17
N ILE A 250 18.67 27.42 -6.33
CA ILE A 250 18.54 26.10 -6.98
C ILE A 250 19.92 25.50 -7.23
N LEU A 251 20.85 26.27 -7.81
CA LEU A 251 22.20 25.81 -8.10
C LEU A 251 22.98 25.46 -6.82
N ALA A 252 22.87 26.31 -5.78
CA ALA A 252 23.51 26.07 -4.49
C ALA A 252 22.99 24.78 -3.81
N LEU A 253 21.70 24.54 -3.85
CA LEU A 253 21.10 23.32 -3.30
C LEU A 253 21.65 22.04 -3.94
N GLN A 254 21.98 22.07 -5.25
CA GLN A 254 22.57 20.91 -5.92
C GLN A 254 23.99 20.59 -5.41
N THR A 255 24.70 21.58 -4.88
CA THR A 255 26.06 21.35 -4.32
C THR A 255 26.04 20.61 -2.99
N ILE A 256 24.95 20.58 -2.27
CA ILE A 256 24.81 19.83 -1.02
C ILE A 256 25.08 18.33 -1.29
N ALA A 257 24.37 17.73 -2.27
CA ALA A 257 24.55 16.35 -2.63
C ALA A 257 25.97 16.05 -3.15
N SER A 258 26.60 16.98 -3.84
CA SER A 258 27.89 16.76 -4.50
C SER A 258 29.10 17.18 -3.69
N ARG A 259 28.97 18.04 -2.67
CA ARG A 259 30.08 18.65 -1.94
C ARG A 259 29.98 18.58 -0.41
N GLU A 260 28.76 18.47 0.16
CA GLU A 260 28.54 18.51 1.60
C GLU A 260 28.31 17.09 2.18
N VAL A 261 27.69 16.19 1.39
CA VAL A 261 27.38 14.82 1.81
C VAL A 261 28.57 13.92 1.61
N LYS A 262 28.85 13.08 2.60
CA LYS A 262 29.96 12.12 2.55
C LYS A 262 29.76 11.13 1.39
N PRO A 263 30.80 10.82 0.61
CA PRO A 263 30.72 9.81 -0.45
C PRO A 263 30.19 8.47 0.08
N GLY A 264 29.16 7.95 -0.58
CA GLY A 264 28.48 6.71 -0.20
C GLY A 264 27.22 6.91 0.66
N GLU A 265 26.97 8.11 1.18
CA GLU A 265 25.70 8.45 1.82
C GLU A 265 24.70 8.93 0.76
N PHE A 266 23.43 8.57 0.95
CA PHE A 266 22.39 8.89 -0.01
C PHE A 266 21.69 10.20 0.37
N VAL A 267 21.63 11.12 -0.58
CA VAL A 267 20.79 12.32 -0.51
C VAL A 267 20.29 12.69 -1.90
N VAL A 268 19.03 13.08 -1.99
CA VAL A 268 18.44 13.69 -3.19
C VAL A 268 17.78 14.99 -2.80
N ILE A 269 18.05 16.06 -3.55
CA ILE A 269 17.37 17.35 -3.42
C ILE A 269 16.86 17.74 -4.79
N THR A 270 15.54 17.72 -4.97
CA THR A 270 14.91 18.09 -6.25
C THR A 270 14.01 19.29 -6.05
N VAL A 271 14.25 20.36 -6.83
CA VAL A 271 13.31 21.48 -6.95
C VAL A 271 12.30 21.09 -8.03
N GLY A 272 11.11 20.67 -7.60
CA GLY A 272 10.05 20.19 -8.50
C GLY A 272 9.15 21.29 -9.04
N THR A 273 9.04 22.42 -8.33
CA THR A 273 8.24 23.56 -8.78
C THR A 273 8.95 24.89 -8.55
N VAL A 274 8.77 25.82 -9.52
CA VAL A 274 9.20 27.21 -9.41
C VAL A 274 8.02 28.09 -9.80
N ARG A 275 7.63 29.03 -8.95
CA ARG A 275 6.54 29.97 -9.20
C ARG A 275 7.03 31.38 -8.94
N ALA A 276 7.03 32.24 -9.95
CA ALA A 276 7.45 33.64 -9.83
C ALA A 276 6.94 34.47 -11.01
N GLY A 277 6.52 35.70 -10.73
CA GLY A 277 6.14 36.70 -11.72
C GLY A 277 4.90 36.37 -12.53
N THR A 278 4.37 37.36 -13.23
CA THR A 278 3.15 37.27 -14.05
C THR A 278 3.36 37.82 -15.46
N LYS A 279 4.38 38.63 -15.67
CA LYS A 279 4.66 39.29 -16.94
C LYS A 279 6.17 39.52 -17.12
N ASN A 280 6.65 39.38 -18.34
CA ASN A 280 8.07 39.38 -18.71
C ASN A 280 8.83 40.70 -18.45
N ASN A 281 8.13 41.81 -18.28
CA ASN A 281 8.74 43.14 -18.02
C ASN A 281 8.49 43.63 -16.56
N ILE A 282 8.09 42.75 -15.64
CA ILE A 282 7.88 43.05 -14.25
C ILE A 282 8.74 42.11 -13.40
N ILE A 283 9.58 42.67 -12.55
CA ILE A 283 10.27 41.94 -11.48
C ILE A 283 9.26 41.75 -10.34
N PRO A 284 8.97 40.49 -9.90
CA PRO A 284 8.00 40.23 -8.84
C PRO A 284 8.55 40.55 -7.45
N ASP A 285 7.67 40.55 -6.43
CA ASP A 285 8.06 40.73 -5.04
C ASP A 285 8.52 39.43 -4.39
N GLU A 286 8.16 38.26 -4.96
CA GLU A 286 8.55 36.95 -4.43
C GLU A 286 8.74 35.88 -5.52
N ALA A 287 9.50 34.87 -5.16
CA ALA A 287 9.59 33.59 -5.88
C ALA A 287 9.44 32.43 -4.88
N VAL A 288 8.69 31.39 -5.27
CA VAL A 288 8.44 30.23 -4.44
C VAL A 288 8.99 28.97 -5.11
N LEU A 289 9.81 28.23 -4.36
CA LEU A 289 10.34 26.92 -4.76
C LEU A 289 9.65 25.83 -3.95
N GLY A 290 9.21 24.77 -4.61
CA GLY A 290 8.74 23.53 -3.96
C GLY A 290 9.76 22.42 -4.20
N LEU A 291 10.19 21.77 -3.12
CA LEU A 291 11.27 20.80 -3.15
C LEU A 291 10.83 19.47 -2.52
N THR A 292 11.43 18.38 -2.99
CA THR A 292 11.50 17.12 -2.23
C THR A 292 12.94 16.83 -1.84
N VAL A 293 13.12 16.39 -0.60
CA VAL A 293 14.41 15.96 -0.07
C VAL A 293 14.29 14.50 0.35
N ARG A 294 15.30 13.68 0.00
CA ARG A 294 15.38 12.28 0.38
C ARG A 294 16.70 12.03 1.08
N THR A 295 16.66 11.40 2.26
CA THR A 295 17.83 11.02 3.06
C THR A 295 17.66 9.65 3.66
N GLN A 296 18.76 8.96 4.01
CA GLN A 296 18.71 7.68 4.73
C GLN A 296 18.71 7.86 6.25
N THR A 297 19.11 9.03 6.73
CA THR A 297 19.14 9.37 8.16
C THR A 297 18.37 10.67 8.38
N THR A 298 17.85 10.83 9.58
CA THR A 298 17.26 12.09 10.06
C THR A 298 18.34 13.10 10.42
#